data_da4a4975dc961f72c24a4de496cb08bf
#
_entry.id   da4a4975dc961f72c24a4de496cb08bf
#
_cell.length_a   1.000
_cell.length_b   1.000
_cell.length_c   1.000
_cell.angle_alpha   90.00
_cell.angle_beta   90.00
_cell.angle_gamma   90.00
#
_symmetry.space_group_name_H-M   'P 1'
#
loop_
_entity.id
_entity.type
_entity.pdbx_description
1 polymer ?
#
loop_
_entity_poly.entity_id
_entity_poly.type
_entity_poly.pdbx_seq_one_letter_code
_entity_poly.pdbx_strand_id
1 'polypeptide(L)'
;MRHLSVPTDRAQDIIEIIRGYDWQSSEYRIHQIEQDKIVIPLTAEVPDTLPENIIGDIVFIDPIPNPQNHGSWKEIFEKEIGQEMVSKLDDRLSRGHEIIGDIMIQPAHRFDDSRPDYVDVLVRAKMKTHPRIRLTLFDYGVKGKFRVRDLEVAAVRLDRIVQGDELQEIPAELLSSETTIKESGLHIHLDPREVYYSGKLENERIETTRKLLDFRDEINRPLAICDLYCGVGPNLVHLFPHHGLTGPILANDLNPACIPYLFRNLPPLKSLSFLEINGILQVTEDIQIANMDALVLASDRNQHGRWDVLFVNLPHDSLEHLPHLIPLLRKDTPSIIRGWSILPTSELSTLSDRLFSILRNRSSHSDISFKVRKQYGATKSMVGFWIRIRPE
;
A
#
# COMPACT_ATOMS: atom_id res chain seq x y z
N MET A 1 -2.94 35.38 10.39
CA MET A 1 -2.60 34.16 11.17
C MET A 1 -1.15 33.77 10.93
N ARG A 2 -0.47 33.14 11.91
CA ARG A 2 0.92 32.67 11.73
C ARG A 2 0.95 31.45 10.80
N HIS A 3 1.85 31.49 9.84
CA HIS A 3 2.14 30.37 8.95
C HIS A 3 3.66 30.17 8.89
N LEU A 4 4.11 28.96 8.61
CA LEU A 4 5.49 28.69 8.27
C LEU A 4 5.62 28.64 6.74
N SER A 5 6.43 29.55 6.19
CA SER A 5 6.81 29.54 4.77
C SER A 5 8.02 28.65 4.56
N VAL A 6 7.89 27.63 3.71
CA VAL A 6 8.92 26.63 3.46
C VAL A 6 9.11 26.40 1.97
N PRO A 7 10.33 26.05 1.52
CA PRO A 7 10.55 25.61 0.15
C PRO A 7 9.75 24.35 -0.19
N THR A 8 9.21 24.30 -1.41
CA THR A 8 8.31 23.19 -1.85
C THR A 8 9.02 21.84 -1.83
N ASP A 9 10.32 21.80 -2.14
CA ASP A 9 11.15 20.60 -2.15
C ASP A 9 11.43 20.02 -0.74
N ARG A 10 11.31 20.84 0.31
CA ARG A 10 11.50 20.46 1.71
C ARG A 10 10.17 20.34 2.49
N ALA A 11 9.08 20.64 1.83
CA ALA A 11 7.78 20.79 2.47
C ALA A 11 7.33 19.51 3.23
N GLN A 12 7.52 18.34 2.64
CA GLN A 12 7.07 17.08 3.23
C GLN A 12 7.80 16.76 4.54
N ASP A 13 9.13 16.92 4.55
CA ASP A 13 9.96 16.67 5.74
C ASP A 13 9.55 17.60 6.88
N ILE A 14 9.33 18.88 6.55
CA ILE A 14 8.97 19.90 7.54
C ILE A 14 7.55 19.69 8.06
N ILE A 15 6.59 19.29 7.21
CA ILE A 15 5.22 18.97 7.63
C ILE A 15 5.24 17.80 8.64
N GLU A 16 6.06 16.77 8.41
CA GLU A 16 6.18 15.64 9.33
C GLU A 16 6.74 16.06 10.69
N ILE A 17 7.76 16.93 10.68
CA ILE A 17 8.34 17.48 11.92
C ILE A 17 7.31 18.32 12.68
N ILE A 18 6.60 19.23 12.02
CA ILE A 18 5.59 20.11 12.63
C ILE A 18 4.41 19.30 13.19
N ARG A 19 3.99 18.24 12.50
CA ARG A 19 2.97 17.31 13.01
C ARG A 19 3.42 16.56 14.25
N GLY A 20 4.68 16.20 14.31
CA GLY A 20 5.28 15.57 15.49
C GLY A 20 5.22 16.44 16.75
N TYR A 21 5.18 17.77 16.57
CA TYR A 21 5.03 18.74 17.66
C TYR A 21 3.58 19.21 17.88
N ASP A 22 2.60 18.72 17.15
CA ASP A 22 1.21 19.21 17.12
C ASP A 22 1.08 20.71 16.76
N TRP A 23 2.01 21.25 15.99
CA TRP A 23 2.07 22.67 15.64
C TRP A 23 1.33 23.04 14.36
N GLN A 24 0.86 22.06 13.57
CA GLN A 24 0.07 22.31 12.37
C GLN A 24 -1.39 22.56 12.73
N SER A 25 -1.93 23.73 12.35
CA SER A 25 -3.38 23.97 12.44
C SER A 25 -4.13 23.15 11.40
N SER A 26 -5.11 22.35 11.82
CA SER A 26 -6.01 21.60 10.95
C SER A 26 -7.16 22.44 10.39
N GLU A 27 -7.43 23.62 10.95
CA GLU A 27 -8.54 24.51 10.55
C GLU A 27 -8.32 25.16 9.20
N TYR A 28 -7.05 25.28 8.80
CA TYR A 28 -6.67 26.00 7.58
C TYR A 28 -5.83 25.14 6.66
N ARG A 29 -5.85 25.48 5.35
CA ARG A 29 -5.11 24.72 4.32
C ARG A 29 -3.65 25.11 4.29
N ILE A 30 -2.82 24.11 4.04
CA ILE A 30 -1.50 24.31 3.41
C ILE A 30 -1.75 24.74 1.97
N HIS A 31 -1.14 25.82 1.53
CA HIS A 31 -1.28 26.30 0.16
C HIS A 31 0.03 26.92 -0.36
N GLN A 32 0.12 27.01 -1.68
CA GLN A 32 1.26 27.59 -2.36
C GLN A 32 1.08 29.10 -2.45
N ILE A 33 2.13 29.87 -2.15
CA ILE A 33 2.15 31.34 -2.25
C ILE A 33 3.05 31.83 -3.38
N GLU A 34 4.12 31.09 -3.72
CA GLU A 34 5.06 31.35 -4.79
C GLU A 34 5.35 30.03 -5.53
N GLN A 35 6.04 30.10 -6.66
CA GLN A 35 6.32 28.93 -7.49
C GLN A 35 7.10 27.83 -6.73
N ASP A 36 7.93 28.23 -5.78
CA ASP A 36 8.85 27.38 -5.00
C ASP A 36 8.57 27.38 -3.50
N LYS A 37 7.49 28.03 -3.03
CA LYS A 37 7.16 28.11 -1.60
C LYS A 37 5.72 27.77 -1.29
N ILE A 38 5.54 27.02 -0.21
CA ILE A 38 4.25 26.76 0.41
C ILE A 38 4.19 27.37 1.81
N VAL A 39 2.99 27.60 2.30
CA VAL A 39 2.75 28.03 3.67
C VAL A 39 1.94 27.01 4.45
N ILE A 40 2.42 26.71 5.63
CA ILE A 40 1.84 25.75 6.56
C ILE A 40 1.19 26.54 7.70
N PRO A 41 -0.12 26.45 7.92
CA PRO A 41 -0.80 27.15 9.00
C PRO A 41 -0.37 26.59 10.36
N LEU A 42 -0.05 27.48 11.29
CA LEU A 42 0.49 27.12 12.61
C LEU A 42 -0.57 27.32 13.71
N THR A 43 -0.48 26.48 14.75
CA THR A 43 -1.24 26.66 16.00
C THR A 43 -0.68 27.84 16.82
N ALA A 44 -1.40 28.26 17.86
CA ALA A 44 -0.93 29.32 18.76
C ALA A 44 0.26 28.88 19.65
N GLU A 45 0.49 27.58 19.77
CA GLU A 45 1.50 26.98 20.66
C GLU A 45 2.93 26.99 20.09
N VAL A 46 3.07 27.40 18.83
CA VAL A 46 4.38 27.46 18.17
C VAL A 46 5.24 28.58 18.78
N PRO A 47 6.45 28.29 19.26
CA PRO A 47 7.35 29.30 19.82
C PRO A 47 7.79 30.32 18.75
N ASP A 48 8.20 31.51 19.18
CA ASP A 48 8.68 32.56 18.26
C ASP A 48 10.03 32.20 17.63
N THR A 49 10.82 31.38 18.31
CA THR A 49 12.08 30.86 17.78
C THR A 49 11.90 29.36 17.47
N LEU A 50 12.00 29.01 16.19
CA LEU A 50 11.88 27.64 15.74
C LEU A 50 13.14 26.82 16.07
N PRO A 51 13.00 25.50 16.31
CA PRO A 51 14.15 24.58 16.41
C PRO A 51 15.00 24.59 15.13
N GLU A 52 16.31 24.35 15.28
CA GLU A 52 17.29 24.38 14.15
C GLU A 52 16.99 23.39 13.02
N ASN A 53 16.22 22.33 13.30
CA ASN A 53 15.81 21.34 12.32
C ASN A 53 14.60 21.74 11.48
N ILE A 54 13.98 22.90 11.76
CA ILE A 54 12.86 23.45 10.99
C ILE A 54 13.35 24.60 10.13
N ILE A 55 13.44 24.37 8.83
CA ILE A 55 13.84 25.38 7.84
C ILE A 55 12.59 26.11 7.36
N GLY A 56 12.54 27.43 7.52
CA GLY A 56 11.45 28.27 7.06
C GLY A 56 11.29 29.55 7.88
N ASP A 57 10.49 30.45 7.38
CA ASP A 57 10.23 31.76 8.02
C ASP A 57 8.79 31.81 8.51
N ILE A 58 8.58 32.35 9.73
CA ILE A 58 7.25 32.62 10.21
C ILE A 58 6.73 33.86 9.50
N VAL A 59 5.61 33.70 8.77
CA VAL A 59 4.94 34.77 8.04
C VAL A 59 3.50 34.94 8.54
N PHE A 60 2.97 36.16 8.38
CA PHE A 60 1.58 36.47 8.74
C PHE A 60 0.77 36.64 7.45
N ILE A 61 -0.13 35.71 7.20
CA ILE A 61 -0.94 35.66 5.97
C ILE A 61 -2.41 35.45 6.38
N ASP A 62 -3.33 35.91 5.54
CA ASP A 62 -4.75 35.64 5.69
C ASP A 62 -4.97 34.13 5.48
N PRO A 63 -5.55 33.44 6.48
CA PRO A 63 -5.67 31.99 6.42
C PRO A 63 -6.76 31.60 5.42
N ILE A 64 -6.47 30.58 4.62
CA ILE A 64 -7.48 29.95 3.76
C ILE A 64 -8.16 28.84 4.57
N PRO A 65 -9.46 28.95 4.90
CA PRO A 65 -10.16 27.89 5.63
C PRO A 65 -10.03 26.54 4.93
N ASN A 66 -9.83 25.50 5.71
CA ASN A 66 -9.86 24.15 5.20
C ASN A 66 -11.32 23.72 5.01
N PRO A 67 -11.85 23.62 3.78
CA PRO A 67 -13.25 23.25 3.56
C PRO A 67 -13.57 21.83 4.01
N GLN A 68 -12.55 21.06 4.40
CA GLN A 68 -12.72 19.71 4.95
C GLN A 68 -12.86 19.71 6.47
N ASN A 69 -12.81 20.89 7.12
CA ASN A 69 -12.98 20.95 8.58
C ASN A 69 -14.48 20.97 8.94
N HIS A 70 -15.16 19.86 8.69
CA HIS A 70 -16.51 19.60 9.24
C HIS A 70 -16.44 19.20 10.73
N GLY A 71 -15.48 19.73 11.51
CA GLY A 71 -15.15 19.21 12.83
C GLY A 71 -14.38 17.88 12.77
N SER A 72 -13.69 17.55 13.84
CA SER A 72 -13.11 16.20 13.98
C SER A 72 -14.25 15.18 14.00
N TRP A 73 -14.10 14.01 13.34
CA TRP A 73 -15.07 12.92 13.49
C TRP A 73 -15.33 12.59 14.96
N LYS A 74 -14.38 12.84 15.85
CA LYS A 74 -14.51 12.67 17.30
C LYS A 74 -15.55 13.65 17.86
N GLU A 75 -15.51 14.91 17.48
CA GLU A 75 -16.49 15.92 17.96
C GLU A 75 -17.91 15.58 17.49
N ILE A 76 -18.07 15.13 16.23
CA ILE A 76 -19.35 14.69 15.71
C ILE A 76 -19.84 13.47 16.50
N PHE A 77 -18.95 12.50 16.74
CA PHE A 77 -19.23 11.28 17.46
C PHE A 77 -19.61 11.57 18.92
N GLU A 78 -18.80 12.37 19.62
CA GLU A 78 -19.08 12.81 21.00
C GLU A 78 -20.39 13.57 21.15
N LYS A 79 -20.71 14.42 20.18
CA LYS A 79 -21.98 15.15 20.15
C LYS A 79 -23.19 14.23 19.96
N GLU A 80 -23.06 13.16 19.19
CA GLU A 80 -24.17 12.22 18.89
C GLU A 80 -24.39 11.21 20.04
N ILE A 81 -23.33 10.72 20.72
CA ILE A 81 -23.46 9.69 21.77
C ILE A 81 -23.31 10.21 23.20
N GLY A 82 -22.85 11.46 23.39
CA GLY A 82 -22.62 12.10 24.68
C GLY A 82 -21.27 11.74 25.29
N GLN A 83 -20.68 12.68 26.05
CA GLN A 83 -19.36 12.52 26.67
C GLN A 83 -19.28 11.35 27.68
N GLU A 84 -20.36 11.09 28.40
CA GLU A 84 -20.41 9.97 29.36
C GLU A 84 -20.26 8.62 28.65
N MET A 85 -20.86 8.44 27.48
CA MET A 85 -20.71 7.21 26.70
C MET A 85 -19.30 7.10 26.12
N VAL A 86 -18.73 8.20 25.62
CA VAL A 86 -17.33 8.22 25.13
C VAL A 86 -16.36 7.77 26.19
N SER A 87 -16.55 8.19 27.45
CA SER A 87 -15.67 7.80 28.56
C SER A 87 -15.79 6.30 28.94
N LYS A 88 -16.91 5.67 28.60
CA LYS A 88 -17.19 4.24 28.84
C LYS A 88 -16.83 3.36 27.64
N LEU A 89 -16.47 3.97 26.48
CA LEU A 89 -16.05 3.22 25.31
C LEU A 89 -14.74 2.52 25.59
N ASP A 90 -14.83 1.22 25.56
CA ASP A 90 -13.71 0.31 25.66
C ASP A 90 -12.65 0.58 24.55
N ASP A 91 -11.38 0.27 24.83
CA ASP A 91 -10.26 0.29 23.87
C ASP A 91 -10.51 -0.57 22.63
N ARG A 92 -11.57 -1.39 22.63
CA ARG A 92 -12.05 -2.17 21.49
C ARG A 92 -12.50 -1.32 20.30
N LEU A 93 -12.81 -0.03 20.50
CA LEU A 93 -13.19 0.85 19.42
C LEU A 93 -11.94 1.31 18.67
N SER A 94 -11.66 0.71 17.51
CA SER A 94 -10.55 1.17 16.68
C SER A 94 -10.79 2.59 16.18
N ARG A 95 -9.93 3.52 16.64
CA ARG A 95 -9.95 4.92 16.21
C ARG A 95 -9.36 5.09 14.82
N GLY A 96 -8.54 4.15 14.36
CA GLY A 96 -7.94 4.16 13.02
C GLY A 96 -8.93 3.71 11.94
N HIS A 97 -8.66 4.10 10.71
CA HIS A 97 -9.27 3.57 9.49
C HIS A 97 -8.24 3.62 8.37
N GLU A 98 -8.48 2.88 7.29
CA GLU A 98 -7.70 2.91 6.07
C GLU A 98 -8.59 3.41 4.94
N ILE A 99 -8.03 4.20 4.02
CA ILE A 99 -8.75 4.65 2.82
C ILE A 99 -8.11 4.00 1.60
N ILE A 100 -8.93 3.33 0.78
CA ILE A 100 -8.57 2.73 -0.48
C ILE A 100 -9.50 3.30 -1.56
N GLY A 101 -8.99 4.23 -2.37
CA GLY A 101 -9.80 4.96 -3.33
C GLY A 101 -10.92 5.78 -2.66
N ASP A 102 -12.16 5.44 -2.96
CA ASP A 102 -13.37 6.04 -2.37
C ASP A 102 -14.01 5.16 -1.26
N ILE A 103 -13.25 4.18 -0.77
CA ILE A 103 -13.68 3.23 0.25
C ILE A 103 -12.91 3.47 1.55
N MET A 104 -13.64 3.51 2.66
CA MET A 104 -13.07 3.50 4.01
C MET A 104 -13.14 2.09 4.59
N ILE A 105 -12.02 1.60 5.11
CA ILE A 105 -11.96 0.30 5.81
C ILE A 105 -11.77 0.57 7.29
N GLN A 106 -12.75 0.17 8.07
CA GLN A 106 -12.81 0.34 9.51
C GLN A 106 -12.54 -1.00 10.19
N PRO A 107 -11.43 -1.14 10.95
CA PRO A 107 -11.23 -2.32 11.78
C PRO A 107 -12.41 -2.52 12.73
N ALA A 108 -12.89 -3.75 12.82
CA ALA A 108 -14.04 -4.11 13.63
C ALA A 108 -13.77 -5.44 14.36
N HIS A 109 -14.55 -5.67 15.42
CA HIS A 109 -14.64 -6.96 16.08
C HIS A 109 -16.01 -7.57 15.76
N ARG A 110 -16.07 -8.88 15.62
CA ARG A 110 -17.37 -9.58 15.61
C ARG A 110 -17.93 -9.52 17.02
N PHE A 111 -19.18 -9.14 17.13
CA PHE A 111 -19.92 -9.14 18.38
C PHE A 111 -20.76 -10.41 18.43
N ASP A 112 -20.81 -11.04 19.61
CA ASP A 112 -21.48 -12.35 19.77
C ASP A 112 -23.02 -12.26 19.65
N ASP A 113 -23.62 -11.14 20.11
CA ASP A 113 -25.07 -10.97 20.14
C ASP A 113 -25.57 -9.92 19.14
N SER A 114 -25.11 -8.69 19.28
CA SER A 114 -25.48 -7.57 18.40
C SER A 114 -24.39 -6.52 18.35
N ARG A 115 -24.27 -5.86 17.19
CA ARG A 115 -23.36 -4.73 17.05
C ARG A 115 -23.89 -3.54 17.85
N PRO A 116 -23.08 -2.96 18.76
CA PRO A 116 -23.51 -1.79 19.52
C PRO A 116 -23.81 -0.58 18.62
N ASP A 117 -24.89 0.17 18.91
CA ASP A 117 -25.34 1.33 18.13
C ASP A 117 -24.25 2.40 17.94
N TYR A 118 -23.33 2.55 18.90
CA TYR A 118 -22.25 3.51 18.80
C TYR A 118 -21.29 3.24 17.63
N VAL A 119 -21.21 2.00 17.15
CA VAL A 119 -20.35 1.63 15.99
C VAL A 119 -20.89 2.28 14.73
N ASP A 120 -22.21 2.29 14.56
CA ASP A 120 -22.85 2.95 13.42
C ASP A 120 -22.71 4.48 13.49
N VAL A 121 -22.81 5.05 14.70
CA VAL A 121 -22.55 6.47 14.93
C VAL A 121 -21.10 6.83 14.57
N LEU A 122 -20.12 5.98 14.96
CA LEU A 122 -18.71 6.18 14.61
C LEU A 122 -18.48 6.18 13.09
N VAL A 123 -19.03 5.20 12.39
CA VAL A 123 -18.92 5.09 10.93
C VAL A 123 -19.52 6.33 10.28
N ARG A 124 -20.74 6.73 10.70
CA ARG A 124 -21.41 7.92 10.18
C ARG A 124 -20.61 9.20 10.45
N ALA A 125 -20.07 9.39 11.65
CA ALA A 125 -19.22 10.52 12.01
C ALA A 125 -17.98 10.60 11.12
N LYS A 126 -17.30 9.47 10.90
CA LYS A 126 -16.13 9.38 10.00
C LYS A 126 -16.50 9.69 8.56
N MET A 127 -17.60 9.15 8.05
CA MET A 127 -18.05 9.44 6.69
C MET A 127 -18.43 10.91 6.50
N LYS A 128 -19.02 11.58 7.51
CA LYS A 128 -19.33 13.02 7.47
C LYS A 128 -18.07 13.86 7.27
N THR A 129 -16.95 13.48 7.90
CA THR A 129 -15.65 14.18 7.77
C THR A 129 -14.87 13.81 6.51
N HIS A 130 -15.29 12.76 5.80
CA HIS A 130 -14.66 12.29 4.56
C HIS A 130 -15.68 12.25 3.42
N PRO A 131 -16.04 13.40 2.83
CA PRO A 131 -17.15 13.51 1.86
C PRO A 131 -16.91 12.71 0.56
N ARG A 132 -15.65 12.37 0.22
CA ARG A 132 -15.30 11.55 -0.94
C ARG A 132 -15.49 10.04 -0.73
N ILE A 133 -15.71 9.61 0.51
CA ILE A 133 -15.95 8.21 0.81
C ILE A 133 -17.37 7.84 0.42
N ARG A 134 -17.49 6.93 -0.55
CA ARG A 134 -18.74 6.36 -1.02
C ARG A 134 -19.19 5.18 -0.16
N LEU A 135 -18.25 4.31 0.20
CA LEU A 135 -18.52 3.06 0.90
C LEU A 135 -17.63 2.92 2.13
N THR A 136 -18.18 2.43 3.22
CA THR A 136 -17.40 2.00 4.40
C THR A 136 -17.58 0.51 4.60
N LEU A 137 -16.46 -0.19 4.81
CA LEU A 137 -16.41 -1.61 5.08
C LEU A 137 -15.86 -1.88 6.47
N PHE A 138 -16.43 -2.83 7.20
CA PHE A 138 -15.83 -3.41 8.40
C PHE A 138 -14.80 -4.46 8.03
N ASP A 139 -13.64 -4.42 8.69
CA ASP A 139 -12.55 -5.39 8.50
C ASP A 139 -12.46 -6.30 9.73
N TYR A 140 -12.77 -7.57 9.54
CA TYR A 140 -12.71 -8.63 10.55
C TYR A 140 -11.41 -9.46 10.47
N GLY A 141 -10.42 -8.95 9.72
CA GLY A 141 -9.13 -9.59 9.54
C GLY A 141 -8.98 -10.30 8.18
N VAL A 142 -8.01 -11.17 8.09
CA VAL A 142 -7.66 -11.89 6.85
C VAL A 142 -8.18 -13.30 6.89
N LYS A 143 -8.76 -13.78 5.76
CA LYS A 143 -9.33 -15.14 5.63
C LYS A 143 -8.82 -15.88 4.40
N GLY A 144 -8.86 -17.22 4.51
CA GLY A 144 -8.65 -18.16 3.40
C GLY A 144 -7.22 -18.19 2.86
N LYS A 145 -7.01 -19.08 1.88
CA LYS A 145 -5.70 -19.32 1.25
C LYS A 145 -5.17 -18.13 0.44
N PHE A 146 -6.08 -17.30 -0.06
CA PHE A 146 -5.72 -16.09 -0.83
C PHE A 146 -5.42 -14.89 0.08
N ARG A 147 -5.57 -15.05 1.41
CA ARG A 147 -5.32 -13.99 2.41
C ARG A 147 -6.07 -12.70 2.13
N VAL A 148 -7.29 -12.83 1.62
CA VAL A 148 -8.18 -11.70 1.36
C VAL A 148 -8.77 -11.21 2.69
N ARG A 149 -9.02 -9.91 2.79
CA ARG A 149 -9.69 -9.34 3.98
C ARG A 149 -11.13 -9.83 4.07
N ASP A 150 -11.56 -10.12 5.28
CA ASP A 150 -12.97 -10.41 5.57
C ASP A 150 -13.71 -9.10 5.79
N LEU A 151 -14.26 -8.56 4.68
CA LEU A 151 -14.88 -7.25 4.65
C LEU A 151 -16.39 -7.33 4.48
N GLU A 152 -17.12 -6.57 5.31
CA GLU A 152 -18.57 -6.45 5.29
C GLU A 152 -18.99 -4.99 5.11
N VAL A 153 -20.06 -4.74 4.36
CA VAL A 153 -20.56 -3.37 4.15
C VAL A 153 -21.11 -2.81 5.46
N ALA A 154 -20.57 -1.69 5.88
CA ALA A 154 -20.98 -0.95 7.09
C ALA A 154 -21.89 0.22 6.76
N ALA A 155 -21.61 0.93 5.68
CA ALA A 155 -22.38 2.09 5.24
C ALA A 155 -22.12 2.41 3.78
N VAL A 156 -23.11 2.99 3.11
CA VAL A 156 -22.99 3.54 1.76
C VAL A 156 -23.48 5.00 1.76
N ARG A 157 -22.83 5.86 1.00
CA ARG A 157 -23.26 7.24 0.74
C ARG A 157 -23.99 7.30 -0.59
N LEU A 158 -25.23 7.68 -0.54
CA LEU A 158 -26.06 8.09 -1.67
C LEU A 158 -26.34 9.59 -1.56
N ASP A 159 -27.59 10.00 -1.56
CA ASP A 159 -28.05 11.33 -1.13
C ASP A 159 -27.84 11.54 0.38
N ARG A 160 -27.87 10.46 1.14
CA ARG A 160 -27.57 10.38 2.57
C ARG A 160 -26.67 9.18 2.87
N ILE A 161 -26.21 9.06 4.11
CA ILE A 161 -25.47 7.87 4.57
C ILE A 161 -26.51 6.82 5.03
N VAL A 162 -26.48 5.65 4.41
CA VAL A 162 -27.36 4.51 4.68
C VAL A 162 -26.57 3.45 5.43
N GLN A 163 -27.15 2.87 6.49
CA GLN A 163 -26.52 1.89 7.40
C GLN A 163 -27.55 0.90 7.94
N GLY A 164 -27.06 -0.16 8.58
CA GLY A 164 -27.92 -1.16 9.26
C GLY A 164 -28.83 -1.90 8.30
N ASP A 165 -30.07 -2.15 8.75
CA ASP A 165 -31.04 -2.93 7.99
C ASP A 165 -31.44 -2.30 6.66
N GLU A 166 -31.37 -0.97 6.55
CA GLU A 166 -31.68 -0.26 5.31
C GLU A 166 -30.71 -0.65 4.15
N LEU A 167 -29.53 -1.20 4.45
CA LEU A 167 -28.60 -1.68 3.42
C LEU A 167 -29.17 -2.85 2.61
N GLN A 168 -30.12 -3.60 3.18
CA GLN A 168 -30.76 -4.73 2.50
C GLN A 168 -31.66 -4.28 1.34
N GLU A 169 -32.12 -3.01 1.38
CA GLU A 169 -32.96 -2.42 0.33
C GLU A 169 -32.11 -1.78 -0.80
N ILE A 170 -30.79 -1.69 -0.60
CA ILE A 170 -29.90 -1.04 -1.57
C ILE A 170 -29.48 -2.04 -2.66
N PRO A 171 -29.62 -1.70 -3.96
CA PRO A 171 -29.14 -2.52 -5.06
C PRO A 171 -27.65 -2.90 -4.91
N ALA A 172 -27.33 -4.16 -5.19
CA ALA A 172 -25.99 -4.72 -5.00
C ALA A 172 -24.90 -3.93 -5.76
N GLU A 173 -25.24 -3.36 -6.91
CA GLU A 173 -24.34 -2.55 -7.73
C GLU A 173 -23.86 -1.30 -7.00
N LEU A 174 -24.72 -0.69 -6.17
CA LEU A 174 -24.38 0.49 -5.36
C LEU A 174 -23.54 0.12 -4.12
N LEU A 175 -23.54 -1.14 -3.71
CA LEU A 175 -22.73 -1.71 -2.63
C LEU A 175 -21.41 -2.32 -3.15
N SER A 176 -21.13 -2.21 -4.45
CA SER A 176 -19.88 -2.67 -5.04
C SER A 176 -18.68 -2.03 -4.35
N SER A 177 -17.69 -2.84 -4.00
CA SER A 177 -16.42 -2.40 -3.42
C SER A 177 -15.30 -2.22 -4.45
N GLU A 178 -15.63 -2.36 -5.73
CA GLU A 178 -14.68 -2.05 -6.78
C GLU A 178 -14.33 -0.55 -6.74
N THR A 179 -13.04 -0.24 -6.77
CA THR A 179 -12.54 1.13 -6.70
C THR A 179 -11.28 1.32 -7.53
N THR A 180 -10.89 2.59 -7.67
CA THR A 180 -9.64 2.99 -8.31
C THR A 180 -8.85 3.85 -7.34
N ILE A 181 -7.62 3.45 -7.08
CA ILE A 181 -6.68 4.25 -6.30
C ILE A 181 -5.74 5.01 -7.22
N LYS A 182 -5.15 6.08 -6.69
CA LYS A 182 -4.13 6.86 -7.36
C LYS A 182 -2.85 6.84 -6.52
N GLU A 183 -1.78 6.22 -7.05
CA GLU A 183 -0.44 6.23 -6.49
C GLU A 183 0.50 6.98 -7.44
N SER A 184 1.12 8.07 -6.96
CA SER A 184 2.10 8.83 -7.74
C SER A 184 1.65 9.15 -9.18
N GLY A 185 0.36 9.47 -9.34
CA GLY A 185 -0.24 9.75 -10.65
C GLY A 185 -0.74 8.53 -11.42
N LEU A 186 -0.40 7.32 -11.00
CA LEU A 186 -0.83 6.06 -11.62
C LEU A 186 -2.18 5.60 -11.05
N HIS A 187 -3.01 5.00 -11.90
CA HIS A 187 -4.31 4.48 -11.49
C HIS A 187 -4.25 2.96 -11.38
N ILE A 188 -4.72 2.42 -10.26
CA ILE A 188 -4.77 1.00 -9.96
C ILE A 188 -6.20 0.63 -9.59
N HIS A 189 -6.82 -0.25 -10.37
CA HIS A 189 -8.17 -0.78 -10.17
C HIS A 189 -8.10 -2.02 -9.29
N LEU A 190 -9.02 -2.14 -8.34
CA LEU A 190 -9.12 -3.31 -7.47
C LEU A 190 -10.47 -3.36 -6.75
N ASP A 191 -10.80 -4.52 -6.20
CA ASP A 191 -11.84 -4.70 -5.18
C ASP A 191 -11.18 -5.21 -3.89
N PRO A 192 -11.18 -4.44 -2.79
CA PRO A 192 -10.54 -4.86 -1.54
C PRO A 192 -11.23 -6.07 -0.86
N ARG A 193 -12.43 -6.46 -1.28
CA ARG A 193 -13.12 -7.67 -0.83
C ARG A 193 -12.65 -8.94 -1.56
N GLU A 194 -12.02 -8.78 -2.71
CA GLU A 194 -11.58 -9.90 -3.55
C GLU A 194 -10.06 -10.05 -3.58
N VAL A 195 -9.32 -8.94 -3.44
CA VAL A 195 -7.87 -8.94 -3.57
C VAL A 195 -7.20 -8.20 -2.40
N TYR A 196 -5.98 -8.62 -2.07
CA TYR A 196 -5.18 -7.90 -1.10
C TYR A 196 -4.48 -6.70 -1.75
N TYR A 197 -4.57 -5.55 -1.10
CA TYR A 197 -3.85 -4.35 -1.47
C TYR A 197 -3.44 -3.56 -0.22
N SER A 198 -2.29 -2.87 -0.26
CA SER A 198 -1.84 -1.93 0.79
C SER A 198 -1.18 -0.70 0.18
N GLY A 199 -1.82 0.47 0.38
CA GLY A 199 -1.27 1.77 -0.02
C GLY A 199 -0.01 2.16 0.76
N LYS A 200 0.21 1.56 1.93
CA LYS A 200 1.42 1.81 2.75
C LYS A 200 2.72 1.39 2.08
N LEU A 201 2.65 0.67 0.96
CA LEU A 201 3.82 0.23 0.18
C LEU A 201 4.13 1.13 -1.02
N GLU A 202 3.45 2.24 -1.22
CA GLU A 202 3.70 3.17 -2.34
C GLU A 202 5.15 3.63 -2.37
N ASN A 203 5.68 4.16 -1.27
CA ASN A 203 7.09 4.60 -1.18
C ASN A 203 8.09 3.46 -1.47
N GLU A 204 7.74 2.21 -1.08
CA GLU A 204 8.55 1.03 -1.41
C GLU A 204 8.59 0.76 -2.90
N ARG A 205 7.47 0.94 -3.60
CA ARG A 205 7.37 0.76 -5.06
C ARG A 205 8.19 1.81 -5.78
N ILE A 206 8.11 3.07 -5.34
CA ILE A 206 8.92 4.19 -5.88
C ILE A 206 10.42 3.91 -5.68
N GLU A 207 10.84 3.55 -4.44
CA GLU A 207 12.24 3.22 -4.14
C GLU A 207 12.72 2.03 -4.99
N THR A 208 11.88 1.01 -5.12
CA THR A 208 12.18 -0.19 -5.93
C THR A 208 12.37 0.18 -7.40
N THR A 209 11.46 0.99 -7.95
CA THR A 209 11.55 1.45 -9.35
C THR A 209 12.84 2.21 -9.61
N ARG A 210 13.22 3.13 -8.71
CA ARG A 210 14.47 3.89 -8.83
C ARG A 210 15.69 2.96 -8.86
N LYS A 211 15.78 2.00 -7.94
CA LYS A 211 16.88 1.03 -7.89
C LYS A 211 16.93 0.13 -9.12
N LEU A 212 15.77 -0.20 -9.70
CA LEU A 212 15.73 -0.99 -10.94
C LEU A 212 16.14 -0.17 -12.16
N LEU A 213 15.92 1.15 -12.17
CA LEU A 213 16.47 2.03 -13.20
C LEU A 213 18.00 2.02 -13.15
N ASP A 214 18.59 2.20 -11.97
CA ASP A 214 20.05 2.13 -11.79
C ASP A 214 20.59 0.76 -12.24
N PHE A 215 19.91 -0.32 -11.91
CA PHE A 215 20.30 -1.67 -12.32
C PHE A 215 20.15 -1.90 -13.83
N ARG A 216 19.08 -1.42 -14.46
CA ARG A 216 18.90 -1.46 -15.90
C ARG A 216 20.04 -0.74 -16.63
N ASP A 217 20.45 0.45 -16.14
CA ASP A 217 21.54 1.23 -16.74
C ASP A 217 22.88 0.49 -16.63
N GLU A 218 23.11 -0.22 -15.52
CA GLU A 218 24.31 -1.04 -15.35
C GLU A 218 24.38 -2.20 -16.35
N ILE A 219 23.27 -2.94 -16.53
CA ILE A 219 23.25 -4.09 -17.46
C ILE A 219 22.98 -3.69 -18.92
N ASN A 220 22.67 -2.39 -19.14
CA ASN A 220 22.48 -1.76 -20.44
C ASN A 220 21.45 -2.46 -21.35
N ARG A 221 20.36 -2.94 -20.81
CA ARG A 221 19.21 -3.49 -21.53
C ARG A 221 17.93 -3.52 -20.67
N PRO A 222 16.75 -3.63 -21.29
CA PRO A 222 15.50 -3.83 -20.54
C PRO A 222 15.57 -5.07 -19.64
N LEU A 223 14.93 -4.99 -18.46
CA LEU A 223 14.93 -6.02 -17.44
C LEU A 223 13.85 -7.07 -17.68
N ALA A 224 14.22 -8.34 -17.66
CA ALA A 224 13.26 -9.43 -17.59
C ALA A 224 12.77 -9.60 -16.14
N ILE A 225 11.48 -9.40 -15.90
CA ILE A 225 10.89 -9.28 -14.57
C ILE A 225 9.92 -10.43 -14.29
N CYS A 226 10.08 -11.08 -13.15
CA CYS A 226 9.19 -12.11 -12.64
C CYS A 226 8.57 -11.66 -11.33
N ASP A 227 7.26 -11.44 -11.30
CA ASP A 227 6.47 -11.15 -10.10
C ASP A 227 5.49 -12.30 -9.83
N LEU A 228 5.87 -13.20 -8.91
CA LEU A 228 5.13 -14.42 -8.64
C LEU A 228 3.96 -14.23 -7.65
N TYR A 229 3.85 -13.07 -7.03
CA TYR A 229 2.85 -12.68 -6.05
C TYR A 229 2.33 -11.29 -6.38
N CYS A 230 2.02 -11.08 -7.67
CA CYS A 230 1.81 -9.74 -8.20
C CYS A 230 0.53 -9.07 -7.72
N GLY A 231 -0.45 -9.81 -7.18
CA GLY A 231 -1.77 -9.27 -6.88
C GLY A 231 -2.39 -8.62 -8.12
N VAL A 232 -2.92 -7.42 -7.95
CA VAL A 232 -3.45 -6.59 -9.06
C VAL A 232 -2.35 -5.83 -9.83
N GLY A 233 -1.09 -6.17 -9.62
CA GLY A 233 0.07 -5.64 -10.34
C GLY A 233 0.63 -4.30 -9.86
N PRO A 234 0.49 -3.87 -8.59
CA PRO A 234 0.92 -2.53 -8.18
C PRO A 234 2.42 -2.29 -8.37
N ASN A 235 3.30 -3.27 -8.14
CA ASN A 235 4.73 -3.13 -8.44
C ASN A 235 4.96 -2.91 -9.95
N LEU A 236 4.31 -3.72 -10.78
CA LEU A 236 4.48 -3.66 -12.22
C LEU A 236 3.98 -2.34 -12.80
N VAL A 237 2.83 -1.84 -12.33
CA VAL A 237 2.26 -0.54 -12.77
C VAL A 237 3.27 0.60 -12.61
N HIS A 238 4.07 0.60 -11.54
CA HIS A 238 5.09 1.61 -11.29
C HIS A 238 6.29 1.53 -12.25
N LEU A 239 6.50 0.40 -12.94
CA LEU A 239 7.63 0.23 -13.86
C LEU A 239 7.35 0.73 -15.27
N PHE A 240 6.10 0.60 -15.75
CA PHE A 240 5.73 0.91 -17.12
C PHE A 240 5.94 2.37 -17.57
N PRO A 241 5.83 3.40 -16.72
CA PRO A 241 6.11 4.78 -17.13
C PRO A 241 7.56 5.02 -17.55
N HIS A 242 8.48 4.12 -17.21
CA HIS A 242 9.91 4.27 -17.43
C HIS A 242 10.33 3.56 -18.72
N HIS A 243 10.48 4.32 -19.79
CA HIS A 243 10.85 3.80 -21.11
C HIS A 243 12.12 2.93 -21.05
N GLY A 244 12.04 1.73 -21.63
CA GLY A 244 13.16 0.78 -21.70
C GLY A 244 13.56 0.17 -20.35
N LEU A 245 12.75 0.32 -19.31
CA LEU A 245 13.00 -0.35 -18.02
C LEU A 245 12.62 -1.83 -18.10
N THR A 246 11.43 -2.11 -18.60
CA THR A 246 10.89 -3.47 -18.68
C THR A 246 11.11 -4.10 -20.05
N GLY A 247 11.61 -5.34 -20.06
CA GLY A 247 11.58 -6.30 -21.16
C GLY A 247 10.49 -7.35 -20.88
N PRO A 248 10.79 -8.65 -21.04
CA PRO A 248 9.84 -9.73 -20.74
C PRO A 248 9.35 -9.68 -19.28
N ILE A 249 8.04 -9.90 -19.09
CA ILE A 249 7.37 -9.94 -17.77
C ILE A 249 6.66 -11.28 -17.63
N LEU A 250 6.81 -11.90 -16.45
CA LEU A 250 5.93 -12.95 -15.95
C LEU A 250 5.24 -12.44 -14.69
N ALA A 251 3.92 -12.26 -14.77
CA ALA A 251 3.07 -11.87 -13.64
C ALA A 251 2.20 -13.04 -13.22
N ASN A 252 2.29 -13.48 -11.98
CA ASN A 252 1.50 -14.57 -11.42
C ASN A 252 0.86 -14.17 -10.10
N ASP A 253 -0.34 -14.64 -9.89
CA ASP A 253 -0.95 -14.68 -8.56
C ASP A 253 -1.80 -15.93 -8.39
N LEU A 254 -1.81 -16.48 -7.17
CA LEU A 254 -2.62 -17.65 -6.83
C LEU A 254 -4.11 -17.33 -6.82
N ASN A 255 -4.48 -16.07 -6.50
CA ASN A 255 -5.86 -15.61 -6.44
C ASN A 255 -6.37 -15.26 -7.84
N PRO A 256 -7.33 -16.02 -8.40
CA PRO A 256 -7.86 -15.76 -9.75
C PRO A 256 -8.54 -14.39 -9.86
N ALA A 257 -9.07 -13.83 -8.78
CA ALA A 257 -9.68 -12.51 -8.79
C ALA A 257 -8.70 -11.38 -9.09
N CYS A 258 -7.38 -11.60 -8.93
CA CYS A 258 -6.35 -10.62 -9.29
C CYS A 258 -6.21 -10.45 -10.81
N ILE A 259 -6.47 -11.49 -11.59
CA ILE A 259 -6.13 -11.53 -13.01
C ILE A 259 -6.94 -10.52 -13.85
N PRO A 260 -8.25 -10.37 -13.71
CA PRO A 260 -9.00 -9.32 -14.40
C PRO A 260 -8.45 -7.92 -14.13
N TYR A 261 -8.03 -7.66 -12.88
CA TYR A 261 -7.43 -6.36 -12.52
C TYR A 261 -6.04 -6.16 -13.15
N LEU A 262 -5.23 -7.22 -13.33
CA LEU A 262 -3.98 -7.12 -14.08
C LEU A 262 -4.20 -6.61 -15.51
N PHE A 263 -5.21 -7.13 -16.21
CA PHE A 263 -5.57 -6.66 -17.56
C PHE A 263 -5.97 -5.19 -17.57
N ARG A 264 -6.66 -4.72 -16.53
CA ARG A 264 -7.09 -3.31 -16.42
C ARG A 264 -5.95 -2.38 -15.98
N ASN A 265 -4.98 -2.89 -15.23
CA ASN A 265 -3.93 -2.09 -14.60
C ASN A 265 -2.67 -1.97 -15.46
N LEU A 266 -2.28 -3.05 -16.17
CA LEU A 266 -1.06 -3.03 -16.95
C LEU A 266 -1.29 -2.38 -18.33
N PRO A 267 -0.61 -1.26 -18.65
CA PRO A 267 -0.87 -0.48 -19.86
C PRO A 267 -0.90 -1.31 -21.16
N PRO A 268 0.01 -2.29 -21.39
CA PRO A 268 -0.03 -3.09 -22.62
C PRO A 268 -1.23 -4.02 -22.74
N LEU A 269 -1.95 -4.29 -21.65
CA LEU A 269 -3.06 -5.24 -21.60
C LEU A 269 -4.43 -4.56 -21.65
N LYS A 270 -4.51 -3.25 -21.42
CA LYS A 270 -5.79 -2.52 -21.29
C LYS A 270 -6.73 -2.62 -22.49
N SER A 271 -6.18 -2.84 -23.68
CA SER A 271 -6.96 -2.99 -24.92
C SER A 271 -7.37 -4.44 -25.20
N LEU A 272 -6.89 -5.39 -24.40
CA LEU A 272 -7.17 -6.79 -24.61
C LEU A 272 -8.39 -7.21 -23.80
N SER A 273 -9.20 -8.11 -24.37
CA SER A 273 -10.26 -8.76 -23.62
C SER A 273 -9.65 -9.70 -22.56
N PHE A 274 -10.25 -9.72 -21.40
CA PHE A 274 -9.87 -10.67 -20.37
C PHE A 274 -10.07 -12.10 -20.86
N LEU A 275 -9.07 -12.94 -20.63
CA LEU A 275 -9.07 -14.36 -20.93
C LEU A 275 -8.98 -15.15 -19.63
N GLU A 276 -9.78 -16.18 -19.49
CA GLU A 276 -9.61 -17.13 -18.37
C GLU A 276 -8.27 -17.85 -18.53
N ILE A 277 -7.45 -17.82 -17.47
CA ILE A 277 -6.09 -18.32 -17.49
C ILE A 277 -5.98 -19.59 -16.66
N ASN A 278 -5.61 -20.68 -17.33
CA ASN A 278 -5.20 -21.94 -16.72
C ASN A 278 -3.71 -22.18 -17.00
N GLY A 279 -2.87 -22.10 -15.98
CA GLY A 279 -1.42 -22.21 -16.14
C GLY A 279 -0.77 -20.91 -16.57
N ILE A 280 0.21 -20.98 -17.48
CA ILE A 280 0.96 -19.82 -18.00
C ILE A 280 0.46 -19.50 -19.40
N LEU A 281 0.00 -18.26 -19.62
CA LEU A 281 -0.44 -17.76 -20.92
C LEU A 281 0.47 -16.65 -21.42
N GLN A 282 0.99 -16.77 -22.65
CA GLN A 282 1.62 -15.68 -23.38
C GLN A 282 0.53 -14.72 -23.87
N VAL A 283 0.41 -13.54 -23.28
CA VAL A 283 -0.66 -12.57 -23.60
C VAL A 283 -0.20 -11.59 -24.68
N THR A 284 1.05 -11.14 -24.61
CA THR A 284 1.71 -10.34 -25.66
C THR A 284 3.09 -10.92 -25.92
N GLU A 285 3.86 -10.38 -26.87
CA GLU A 285 5.23 -10.81 -27.15
C GLU A 285 6.10 -10.82 -25.87
N ASP A 286 5.92 -9.81 -25.01
CA ASP A 286 6.74 -9.61 -23.80
C ASP A 286 6.04 -9.98 -22.51
N ILE A 287 4.74 -10.28 -22.49
CA ILE A 287 4.01 -10.48 -21.22
C ILE A 287 3.40 -11.87 -21.14
N GLN A 288 3.81 -12.59 -20.13
CA GLN A 288 3.19 -13.82 -19.64
C GLN A 288 2.37 -13.53 -18.37
N ILE A 289 1.17 -14.09 -18.30
CA ILE A 289 0.34 -14.08 -17.09
C ILE A 289 0.07 -15.50 -16.67
N ALA A 290 0.12 -15.76 -15.37
CA ALA A 290 -0.20 -17.05 -14.81
C ALA A 290 -1.17 -16.90 -13.62
N ASN A 291 -2.00 -17.92 -13.41
CA ASN A 291 -2.84 -18.06 -12.23
C ASN A 291 -2.61 -19.45 -11.64
N MET A 292 -1.58 -19.56 -10.82
CA MET A 292 -1.20 -20.85 -10.26
C MET A 292 -0.30 -20.68 -9.02
N ASP A 293 -0.08 -21.77 -8.31
CA ASP A 293 0.88 -21.81 -7.20
C ASP A 293 2.29 -21.45 -7.68
N ALA A 294 2.92 -20.50 -6.99
CA ALA A 294 4.24 -19.98 -7.35
C ALA A 294 5.34 -21.04 -7.30
N LEU A 295 5.25 -22.05 -6.40
CA LEU A 295 6.20 -23.14 -6.31
C LEU A 295 6.04 -24.13 -7.47
N VAL A 296 4.78 -24.39 -7.88
CA VAL A 296 4.50 -25.19 -9.07
C VAL A 296 5.03 -24.49 -10.31
N LEU A 297 4.79 -23.18 -10.46
CA LEU A 297 5.32 -22.39 -11.56
C LEU A 297 6.86 -22.41 -11.57
N ALA A 298 7.49 -22.24 -10.41
CA ALA A 298 8.94 -22.26 -10.27
C ALA A 298 9.57 -23.61 -10.59
N SER A 299 8.81 -24.70 -10.58
CA SER A 299 9.28 -26.04 -11.00
C SER A 299 9.33 -26.21 -12.53
N ASP A 300 8.69 -25.33 -13.29
CA ASP A 300 8.76 -25.35 -14.75
C ASP A 300 10.14 -24.92 -15.23
N ARG A 301 10.90 -25.89 -15.75
CA ARG A 301 12.26 -25.69 -16.26
C ARG A 301 12.33 -24.69 -17.43
N ASN A 302 11.24 -24.48 -18.15
CA ASN A 302 11.18 -23.47 -19.21
C ASN A 302 11.26 -22.04 -18.69
N GLN A 303 11.02 -21.83 -17.40
CA GLN A 303 11.13 -20.53 -16.74
C GLN A 303 12.50 -20.31 -16.08
N HIS A 304 13.33 -21.36 -15.96
CA HIS A 304 14.64 -21.26 -15.30
C HIS A 304 15.63 -20.41 -16.11
N GLY A 305 16.43 -19.61 -15.40
CA GLY A 305 17.51 -18.83 -15.99
C GLY A 305 17.06 -17.70 -16.90
N ARG A 306 15.81 -17.24 -16.80
CA ARG A 306 15.22 -16.25 -17.72
C ARG A 306 15.14 -14.84 -17.15
N TRP A 307 15.09 -14.68 -15.84
CA TRP A 307 14.64 -13.47 -15.17
C TRP A 307 15.81 -12.72 -14.53
N ASP A 308 15.84 -11.39 -14.73
CA ASP A 308 16.84 -10.50 -14.11
C ASP A 308 16.37 -10.06 -12.72
N VAL A 309 15.04 -9.92 -12.54
CA VAL A 309 14.43 -9.44 -11.31
C VAL A 309 13.36 -10.43 -10.87
N LEU A 310 13.38 -10.75 -9.58
CA LEU A 310 12.38 -11.58 -8.93
C LEU A 310 11.74 -10.77 -7.80
N PHE A 311 10.42 -10.55 -7.89
CA PHE A 311 9.62 -10.02 -6.78
C PHE A 311 9.06 -11.17 -5.93
N VAL A 312 9.25 -11.08 -4.61
CA VAL A 312 8.75 -12.07 -3.64
C VAL A 312 7.93 -11.36 -2.57
N ASN A 313 6.67 -11.10 -2.91
CA ASN A 313 5.74 -10.39 -2.02
C ASN A 313 4.77 -11.35 -1.31
N LEU A 314 5.31 -12.30 -0.57
CA LEU A 314 4.59 -13.23 0.29
C LEU A 314 5.13 -13.14 1.73
N PRO A 315 4.84 -12.06 2.49
CA PRO A 315 5.64 -11.70 3.67
C PRO A 315 5.75 -12.78 4.76
N HIS A 316 4.80 -13.68 4.89
CA HIS A 316 4.83 -14.74 5.90
C HIS A 316 5.71 -15.92 5.49
N ASP A 317 5.77 -16.24 4.17
CA ASP A 317 6.39 -17.48 3.67
C ASP A 317 7.51 -17.21 2.67
N SER A 318 7.88 -15.93 2.45
CA SER A 318 8.90 -15.52 1.47
C SER A 318 10.22 -16.27 1.64
N LEU A 319 10.69 -16.41 2.88
CA LEU A 319 12.00 -17.07 3.14
C LEU A 319 11.95 -18.58 2.90
N GLU A 320 10.78 -19.21 3.03
CA GLU A 320 10.57 -20.63 2.76
C GLU A 320 10.44 -20.88 1.26
N HIS A 321 9.78 -19.99 0.53
CA HIS A 321 9.62 -20.09 -0.92
C HIS A 321 10.92 -19.77 -1.67
N LEU A 322 11.72 -18.84 -1.17
CA LEU A 322 12.89 -18.27 -1.86
C LEU A 322 13.85 -19.32 -2.44
N PRO A 323 14.24 -20.41 -1.73
CA PRO A 323 15.12 -21.44 -2.29
C PRO A 323 14.60 -22.07 -3.59
N HIS A 324 13.29 -22.22 -3.72
CA HIS A 324 12.62 -22.80 -4.89
C HIS A 324 12.49 -21.81 -6.06
N LEU A 325 12.52 -20.49 -5.77
CA LEU A 325 12.36 -19.44 -6.76
C LEU A 325 13.67 -19.00 -7.40
N ILE A 326 14.80 -19.17 -6.70
CA ILE A 326 16.14 -18.78 -7.17
C ILE A 326 16.49 -19.37 -8.55
N PRO A 327 16.11 -20.62 -8.92
CA PRO A 327 16.40 -21.16 -10.25
C PRO A 327 15.82 -20.36 -11.42
N LEU A 328 14.80 -19.55 -11.20
CA LEU A 328 14.20 -18.68 -12.21
C LEU A 328 15.17 -17.58 -12.69
N LEU A 329 16.10 -17.15 -11.82
CA LEU A 329 17.04 -16.07 -12.10
C LEU A 329 18.13 -16.48 -13.08
N ARG A 330 18.55 -15.55 -13.92
CA ARG A 330 19.70 -15.68 -14.82
C ARG A 330 20.97 -15.99 -14.04
N LYS A 331 21.88 -16.76 -14.67
CA LYS A 331 23.17 -17.14 -14.08
C LYS A 331 24.33 -16.37 -14.67
N ASP A 332 24.19 -15.95 -15.91
CA ASP A 332 25.20 -15.30 -16.75
C ASP A 332 25.32 -13.79 -16.53
N THR A 333 24.34 -13.19 -15.90
CA THR A 333 24.28 -11.76 -15.60
C THR A 333 23.89 -11.53 -14.15
N PRO A 334 24.21 -10.34 -13.57
CA PRO A 334 23.70 -9.98 -12.26
C PRO A 334 22.16 -10.06 -12.22
N SER A 335 21.63 -10.42 -11.06
CA SER A 335 20.18 -10.48 -10.86
C SER A 335 19.78 -9.93 -9.51
N ILE A 336 18.51 -9.51 -9.40
CA ILE A 336 17.94 -8.88 -8.21
C ILE A 336 16.81 -9.71 -7.65
N ILE A 337 16.80 -9.86 -6.33
CA ILE A 337 15.60 -10.29 -5.59
C ILE A 337 15.12 -9.13 -4.74
N ARG A 338 13.87 -8.76 -4.92
CA ARG A 338 13.16 -7.80 -4.07
C ARG A 338 12.03 -8.51 -3.33
N GLY A 339 12.12 -8.56 -2.00
CA GLY A 339 11.14 -9.28 -1.21
C GLY A 339 10.79 -8.61 0.11
N TRP A 340 9.76 -9.15 0.76
CA TRP A 340 9.29 -8.75 2.09
C TRP A 340 9.12 -9.99 2.96
N SER A 341 9.43 -9.86 4.25
CA SER A 341 9.22 -10.93 5.22
C SER A 341 8.69 -10.37 6.53
N ILE A 342 7.84 -11.15 7.20
CA ILE A 342 7.40 -10.93 8.57
C ILE A 342 8.05 -12.00 9.43
N LEU A 343 8.91 -11.58 10.37
CA LEU A 343 9.67 -12.47 11.23
C LEU A 343 9.70 -11.95 12.66
N PRO A 344 10.01 -12.82 13.64
CA PRO A 344 10.25 -12.40 15.01
C PRO A 344 11.32 -11.31 15.07
N THR A 345 11.09 -10.26 15.86
CA THR A 345 12.05 -9.14 15.99
C THR A 345 13.42 -9.63 16.48
N SER A 346 13.45 -10.72 17.27
CA SER A 346 14.69 -11.38 17.72
C SER A 346 15.52 -12.00 16.60
N GLU A 347 14.92 -12.33 15.45
CA GLU A 347 15.61 -12.93 14.30
C GLU A 347 16.20 -11.89 13.33
N LEU A 348 15.97 -10.60 13.57
CA LEU A 348 16.49 -9.55 12.67
C LEU A 348 18.01 -9.56 12.55
N SER A 349 18.74 -9.83 13.63
CA SER A 349 20.20 -9.88 13.63
C SER A 349 20.78 -11.03 12.81
N THR A 350 20.03 -12.11 12.63
CA THR A 350 20.45 -13.32 11.89
C THR A 350 19.87 -13.40 10.48
N LEU A 351 19.06 -12.43 10.09
CA LEU A 351 18.39 -12.44 8.78
C LEU A 351 19.38 -12.47 7.61
N SER A 352 20.47 -11.69 7.69
CA SER A 352 21.51 -11.72 6.64
C SER A 352 22.13 -13.11 6.47
N ASP A 353 22.49 -13.77 7.57
CA ASP A 353 23.10 -15.10 7.55
C ASP A 353 22.12 -16.14 6.98
N ARG A 354 20.83 -16.02 7.35
CA ARG A 354 19.79 -16.88 6.80
C ARG A 354 19.64 -16.69 5.28
N LEU A 355 19.61 -15.46 4.80
CA LEU A 355 19.55 -15.15 3.36
C LEU A 355 20.82 -15.64 2.63
N PHE A 356 22.01 -15.43 3.19
CA PHE A 356 23.25 -15.99 2.62
C PHE A 356 23.21 -17.52 2.56
N SER A 357 22.70 -18.19 3.59
CA SER A 357 22.55 -19.64 3.59
C SER A 357 21.61 -20.13 2.46
N ILE A 358 20.52 -19.42 2.23
CA ILE A 358 19.58 -19.73 1.13
C ILE A 358 20.27 -19.58 -0.24
N LEU A 359 21.12 -18.58 -0.39
CA LEU A 359 21.81 -18.27 -1.65
C LEU A 359 23.06 -19.11 -1.92
N ARG A 360 23.57 -19.87 -0.93
CA ARG A 360 24.86 -20.55 -0.98
C ARG A 360 25.09 -21.36 -2.25
N ASN A 361 24.06 -22.04 -2.73
CA ASN A 361 24.16 -22.91 -3.94
C ASN A 361 24.05 -22.11 -5.24
N ARG A 362 23.79 -20.78 -5.16
CA ARG A 362 23.57 -19.93 -6.33
C ARG A 362 24.74 -18.97 -6.57
N SER A 363 25.30 -18.41 -5.52
CA SER A 363 26.44 -17.49 -5.60
C SER A 363 27.09 -17.32 -4.23
N SER A 364 28.42 -17.30 -4.21
CA SER A 364 29.22 -16.96 -3.03
C SER A 364 29.32 -15.44 -2.81
N HIS A 365 28.93 -14.64 -3.83
CA HIS A 365 29.07 -13.19 -3.84
C HIS A 365 27.72 -12.51 -4.08
N SER A 366 26.98 -12.30 -3.00
CA SER A 366 25.70 -11.58 -3.04
C SER A 366 25.73 -10.38 -2.10
N ASP A 367 25.21 -9.24 -2.56
CA ASP A 367 25.02 -8.07 -1.71
C ASP A 367 23.61 -8.12 -1.13
N ILE A 368 23.50 -8.24 0.19
CA ILE A 368 22.21 -8.31 0.90
C ILE A 368 22.01 -7.05 1.71
N SER A 369 20.86 -6.41 1.55
CA SER A 369 20.40 -5.32 2.40
C SER A 369 18.93 -5.53 2.79
N PHE A 370 18.57 -5.12 4.00
CA PHE A 370 17.19 -5.12 4.44
C PHE A 370 16.90 -3.90 5.32
N LYS A 371 15.63 -3.53 5.39
CA LYS A 371 15.14 -2.44 6.21
C LYS A 371 13.86 -2.85 6.92
N VAL A 372 13.80 -2.64 8.23
CA VAL A 372 12.54 -2.78 8.99
C VAL A 372 11.59 -1.69 8.52
N ARG A 373 10.40 -2.09 8.09
CA ARG A 373 9.39 -1.19 7.54
C ARG A 373 8.33 -0.80 8.57
N LYS A 374 7.94 -1.74 9.38
CA LYS A 374 7.05 -1.50 10.51
C LYS A 374 7.12 -2.62 11.54
N GLN A 375 6.74 -2.29 12.76
CA GLN A 375 6.40 -3.28 13.77
C GLN A 375 5.10 -4.00 13.36
N TYR A 376 5.13 -5.32 13.35
CA TYR A 376 3.98 -6.17 13.02
C TYR A 376 3.52 -6.92 14.25
N GLY A 377 2.72 -6.26 15.10
CA GLY A 377 2.38 -6.75 16.43
C GLY A 377 3.51 -6.54 17.46
N ALA A 378 3.36 -7.11 18.65
CA ALA A 378 4.28 -6.89 19.78
C ALA A 378 5.67 -7.53 19.59
N THR A 379 5.75 -8.63 18.83
CA THR A 379 6.96 -9.47 18.77
C THR A 379 7.50 -9.69 17.36
N LYS A 380 6.83 -9.17 16.33
CA LYS A 380 7.19 -9.38 14.92
C LYS A 380 7.47 -8.06 14.22
N SER A 381 8.36 -8.10 13.25
CA SER A 381 8.70 -6.98 12.39
C SER A 381 8.48 -7.37 10.91
N MET A 382 7.96 -6.42 10.14
CA MET A 382 7.94 -6.53 8.69
C MET A 382 9.21 -5.89 8.13
N VAL A 383 9.95 -6.64 7.35
CA VAL A 383 11.18 -6.20 6.68
C VAL A 383 11.02 -6.26 5.16
N GLY A 384 11.55 -5.26 4.48
CA GLY A 384 11.80 -5.33 3.05
C GLY A 384 13.26 -5.66 2.81
N PHE A 385 13.56 -6.67 2.01
CA PHE A 385 14.92 -7.04 1.67
C PHE A 385 15.19 -6.85 0.18
N TRP A 386 16.45 -6.57 -0.13
CA TRP A 386 17.00 -6.40 -1.46
C TRP A 386 18.27 -7.23 -1.55
N ILE A 387 18.32 -8.14 -2.51
CA ILE A 387 19.47 -9.01 -2.74
C ILE A 387 19.93 -8.79 -4.17
N ARG A 388 21.21 -8.50 -4.32
CA ARG A 388 21.87 -8.49 -5.61
C ARG A 388 22.79 -9.72 -5.71
N ILE A 389 22.53 -10.58 -6.65
CA ILE A 389 23.31 -11.77 -6.93
C ILE A 389 24.25 -11.45 -8.09
N ARG A 390 25.54 -11.68 -7.92
CA ARG A 390 26.52 -11.53 -8.98
C ARG A 390 26.64 -12.83 -9.78
N PRO A 391 26.96 -12.78 -11.08
CA PRO A 391 27.26 -13.98 -11.85
C PRO A 391 28.49 -14.68 -11.23
N GLU A 392 28.54 -15.99 -11.39
CA GLU A 392 29.70 -16.80 -10.99
C GLU A 392 30.85 -16.66 -11.98
#